data_b249d94372432d4c0e260bd06738cc80
#
_entry.id   b249d94372432d4c0e260bd06738cc80
#
_cell.length_a   1.000
_cell.length_b   1.000
_cell.length_c   1.000
_cell.angle_alpha   90.00
_cell.angle_beta   90.00
_cell.angle_gamma   90.00
#
_symmetry.space_group_name_H-M   'P 1'
#
loop_
_entity.id
_entity.type
_entity.pdbx_description
1 polymer ?
#
loop_
_entity_poly.entity_id
_entity_poly.type
_entity_poly.pdbx_seq_one_letter_code
_entity_poly.pdbx_strand_id
1 'polypeptide(L)'
;MRLFLYIILALLPLHVMAKSTLATANADNEQQLLKLLDSYIDKRNTYSEIKEEKIKKLKLKLRTADNNTSRLSLLNTIYHEYYTYSYDSAMVYANRGLALAQSVNNAYYTTLNRINRAAVLSTGGFYSQAETLLNEIGENNVPHQLKQYYYYTTTWLYSYWEAFCDKSEFKDYYRQKKLQFLRLTVNTTHSNYVGLYAYLSGELAYLENPLGKNVLRHYTIAINNSQVNSRVHASAAYCIARYYREIGNMQLYEKYIIEAAISDMVCPLKENLALQELSTYLYKKDTKYADRAARYIYCSMEDAQFYNNRLRMLEISSILPIIATANQEALAHNERIVRGVLAVVSFLSLVLLAMAIFGYKQNKWLVTSRREVKSQNRQLTELNKRLIATNHRRETYMRLFMDISAVYIRKLIEYRKLVSRKIKANQAADLLKTINSYKLAEEEATTFYTRFDRAFIELYPGFVDELNSLLLPESKIAQPSPNCLTTESRIYALMRLGVTDSQEIATLLFYSTQTIYNYKSAMRARAINRDTFDDDINRLCHVG
;
A
#
# COMPACT_ATOMS: atom_id res chain seq x y z
N MET A 1 18.46 32.52 -24.43
CA MET A 1 17.01 32.77 -24.61
C MET A 1 16.28 31.74 -25.47
N ARG A 2 16.88 30.56 -25.74
CA ARG A 2 16.21 29.42 -26.43
C ARG A 2 15.98 28.16 -25.54
N LEU A 3 16.46 28.20 -24.29
CA LEU A 3 16.30 27.06 -23.34
C LEU A 3 15.07 27.22 -22.41
N PHE A 4 14.44 28.41 -22.38
CA PHE A 4 13.27 28.70 -21.53
C PHE A 4 11.92 28.40 -22.21
N LEU A 5 11.92 28.12 -23.52
CA LEU A 5 10.69 27.88 -24.27
C LEU A 5 10.24 26.40 -24.24
N TYR A 6 11.10 25.47 -23.82
CA TYR A 6 10.77 24.02 -23.74
C TYR A 6 10.12 23.60 -22.41
N ILE A 7 10.15 24.47 -21.39
CA ILE A 7 9.56 24.16 -20.06
C ILE A 7 8.09 24.58 -19.98
N ILE A 8 7.62 25.50 -20.84
CA ILE A 8 6.22 25.99 -20.84
C ILE A 8 5.27 25.11 -21.66
N LEU A 9 5.78 24.26 -22.59
CA LEU A 9 4.94 23.34 -23.37
C LEU A 9 4.61 22.02 -22.63
N ALA A 10 5.15 21.79 -21.44
CA ALA A 10 4.89 20.59 -20.64
C ALA A 10 3.73 20.73 -19.64
N LEU A 11 3.04 21.88 -19.62
CA LEU A 11 1.95 22.18 -18.66
C LEU A 11 0.57 22.32 -19.33
N LEU A 12 0.36 21.73 -20.50
CA LEU A 12 -1.00 21.61 -21.05
C LEU A 12 -1.71 20.41 -20.40
N PRO A 13 -2.99 20.54 -20.07
CA PRO A 13 -3.68 19.60 -19.17
C PRO A 13 -3.78 18.21 -19.82
N LEU A 14 -3.19 17.23 -19.16
CA LEU A 14 -3.26 15.79 -19.46
C LEU A 14 -4.69 15.20 -19.46
N HIS A 15 -5.72 16.03 -19.28
CA HIS A 15 -7.12 15.60 -19.17
C HIS A 15 -7.79 15.26 -20.51
N VAL A 16 -7.19 15.60 -21.65
CA VAL A 16 -7.83 15.37 -22.97
C VAL A 16 -7.26 14.12 -23.67
N MET A 17 -6.08 13.64 -23.29
CA MET A 17 -5.44 12.51 -23.97
C MET A 17 -5.81 11.11 -23.46
N ALA A 18 -6.48 10.97 -22.30
CA ALA A 18 -6.81 9.66 -21.75
C ALA A 18 -7.87 8.89 -22.56
N LYS A 19 -8.68 9.60 -23.34
CA LYS A 19 -9.75 8.97 -24.14
C LYS A 19 -9.31 8.35 -25.47
N SER A 20 -8.14 8.75 -26.01
CA SER A 20 -7.70 8.31 -27.35
C SER A 20 -6.57 7.26 -27.34
N THR A 21 -5.86 7.09 -26.23
CA THR A 21 -4.68 6.19 -26.20
C THR A 21 -5.03 4.74 -25.89
N LEU A 22 -6.15 4.46 -25.27
CA LEU A 22 -6.56 3.08 -24.94
C LEU A 22 -7.28 2.34 -26.10
N ALA A 23 -7.74 3.06 -27.12
CA ALA A 23 -8.58 2.49 -28.18
C ALA A 23 -7.81 1.86 -29.37
N THR A 24 -6.47 2.08 -29.51
CA THR A 24 -5.72 1.72 -30.74
C THR A 24 -4.48 0.85 -30.50
N ALA A 25 -4.53 -0.04 -29.54
CA ALA A 25 -3.33 -0.69 -29.05
C ALA A 25 -3.05 -2.09 -29.62
N ASN A 26 -2.07 -2.21 -30.50
CA ASN A 26 -1.44 -3.46 -30.97
C ASN A 26 -0.26 -3.90 -30.08
N ALA A 27 0.29 -5.09 -30.28
CA ALA A 27 1.23 -5.80 -29.38
C ALA A 27 2.52 -5.06 -28.88
N ASP A 28 2.95 -3.97 -29.52
CA ASP A 28 3.98 -3.06 -28.98
C ASP A 28 3.53 -2.33 -27.69
N ASN A 29 2.35 -2.61 -27.26
CA ASN A 29 1.55 -1.86 -26.34
C ASN A 29 1.58 -2.34 -24.89
N GLU A 30 1.93 -3.59 -24.60
CA GLU A 30 2.01 -4.09 -23.22
C GLU A 30 3.01 -3.26 -22.39
N GLN A 31 4.22 -3.08 -22.93
CA GLN A 31 5.23 -2.29 -22.23
C GLN A 31 4.83 -0.82 -22.09
N GLN A 32 4.11 -0.27 -23.06
CA GLN A 32 3.61 1.10 -22.98
C GLN A 32 2.51 1.23 -21.92
N LEU A 33 1.58 0.27 -21.85
CA LEU A 33 0.54 0.21 -20.82
C LEU A 33 1.13 0.04 -19.42
N LEU A 34 2.11 -0.85 -19.25
CA LEU A 34 2.81 -1.03 -17.99
C LEU A 34 3.61 0.22 -17.58
N LYS A 35 4.31 0.88 -18.51
CA LYS A 35 4.97 2.17 -18.25
C LYS A 35 3.98 3.26 -17.87
N LEU A 36 2.82 3.27 -18.50
CA LEU A 36 1.75 4.18 -18.16
C LEU A 36 1.28 3.94 -16.73
N LEU A 37 0.98 2.68 -16.34
CA LEU A 37 0.62 2.32 -14.98
C LEU A 37 1.72 2.71 -13.98
N ASP A 38 3.00 2.42 -14.28
CA ASP A 38 4.13 2.84 -13.45
C ASP A 38 4.09 4.35 -13.17
N SER A 39 3.80 5.16 -14.19
CA SER A 39 3.69 6.62 -14.03
C SER A 39 2.53 7.06 -13.13
N TYR A 40 1.43 6.31 -13.10
CA TYR A 40 0.31 6.54 -12.20
C TYR A 40 0.62 6.11 -10.77
N ILE A 41 1.33 5.01 -10.60
CA ILE A 41 1.81 4.55 -9.29
C ILE A 41 2.79 5.57 -8.68
N ASP A 42 3.69 6.15 -9.49
CA ASP A 42 4.60 7.21 -9.03
C ASP A 42 3.86 8.46 -8.54
N LYS A 43 2.68 8.74 -9.12
CA LYS A 43 1.84 9.89 -8.78
C LYS A 43 0.75 9.58 -7.73
N ARG A 44 0.72 8.37 -7.15
CA ARG A 44 -0.35 7.94 -6.23
C ARG A 44 -0.55 8.89 -5.03
N ASN A 45 0.55 9.47 -4.52
CA ASN A 45 0.48 10.42 -3.42
C ASN A 45 -0.25 11.71 -3.82
N THR A 46 0.00 12.21 -5.03
CA THR A 46 -0.69 13.40 -5.57
C THR A 46 -2.20 13.18 -5.65
N TYR A 47 -2.66 12.00 -6.10
CA TYR A 47 -4.09 11.68 -6.12
C TYR A 47 -4.68 11.59 -4.71
N SER A 48 -3.93 11.05 -3.76
CA SER A 48 -4.32 11.02 -2.36
C SER A 48 -4.43 12.43 -1.76
N GLU A 49 -3.48 13.33 -2.06
CA GLU A 49 -3.51 14.74 -1.65
C GLU A 49 -4.72 15.48 -2.22
N ILE A 50 -5.05 15.28 -3.49
CA ILE A 50 -6.24 15.84 -4.13
C ILE A 50 -7.52 15.39 -3.39
N LYS A 51 -7.59 14.11 -3.05
CA LYS A 51 -8.72 13.56 -2.29
C LYS A 51 -8.81 14.16 -0.88
N GLU A 52 -7.69 14.25 -0.18
CA GLU A 52 -7.66 14.85 1.17
C GLU A 52 -8.05 16.34 1.14
N GLU A 53 -7.65 17.08 0.13
CA GLU A 53 -8.07 18.48 -0.01
C GLU A 53 -9.58 18.61 -0.29
N LYS A 54 -10.15 17.70 -1.09
CA LYS A 54 -11.61 17.61 -1.28
C LYS A 54 -12.33 17.34 0.05
N ILE A 55 -11.82 16.37 0.81
CA ILE A 55 -12.38 16.01 2.12
C ILE A 55 -12.26 17.19 3.08
N LYS A 56 -11.13 17.89 3.10
CA LYS A 56 -10.92 19.09 3.93
C LYS A 56 -11.95 20.17 3.64
N LYS A 57 -12.24 20.44 2.35
CA LYS A 57 -13.30 21.38 1.95
C LYS A 57 -14.68 20.96 2.45
N LEU A 58 -15.01 19.67 2.39
CA LEU A 58 -16.27 19.14 2.93
C LEU A 58 -16.34 19.29 4.45
N LYS A 59 -15.25 19.04 5.16
CA LYS A 59 -15.18 19.24 6.62
C LYS A 59 -15.37 20.71 7.01
N LEU A 60 -14.85 21.65 6.24
CA LEU A 60 -15.10 23.08 6.46
C LEU A 60 -16.58 23.41 6.26
N LYS A 61 -17.22 22.94 5.18
CA LYS A 61 -18.67 23.10 4.98
C LYS A 61 -19.49 22.50 6.11
N LEU A 62 -19.06 21.36 6.65
CA LEU A 62 -19.74 20.73 7.78
C LEU A 62 -19.69 21.60 9.06
N ARG A 63 -18.61 22.33 9.29
CA ARG A 63 -18.47 23.24 10.44
C ARG A 63 -19.40 24.45 10.35
N THR A 64 -19.68 24.92 9.15
CA THR A 64 -20.50 26.11 8.87
C THR A 64 -21.94 25.78 8.48
N ALA A 65 -22.34 24.51 8.54
CA ALA A 65 -23.69 24.11 8.17
C ALA A 65 -24.72 24.58 9.20
N ASP A 66 -25.77 25.26 8.72
CA ASP A 66 -26.74 26.00 9.57
C ASP A 66 -27.81 25.08 10.20
N ASN A 67 -28.05 23.91 9.60
CA ASN A 67 -29.11 23.01 10.06
C ASN A 67 -28.70 21.55 10.08
N ASN A 68 -29.42 20.74 10.85
CA ASN A 68 -29.11 19.32 11.04
C ASN A 68 -29.28 18.50 9.77
N THR A 69 -30.18 18.84 8.86
CA THR A 69 -30.36 18.14 7.59
C THR A 69 -29.13 18.32 6.70
N SER A 70 -28.63 19.54 6.57
CA SER A 70 -27.38 19.83 5.84
C SER A 70 -26.18 19.14 6.49
N ARG A 71 -26.10 19.13 7.82
CA ARG A 71 -25.04 18.41 8.56
C ARG A 71 -25.09 16.92 8.30
N LEU A 72 -26.25 16.28 8.34
CA LEU A 72 -26.44 14.85 8.07
C LEU A 72 -26.05 14.50 6.62
N SER A 73 -26.45 15.34 5.66
CA SER A 73 -26.08 15.18 4.25
C SER A 73 -24.56 15.28 4.07
N LEU A 74 -23.91 16.28 4.69
CA LEU A 74 -22.46 16.46 4.61
C LEU A 74 -21.69 15.33 5.28
N LEU A 75 -22.15 14.86 6.46
CA LEU A 75 -21.56 13.69 7.12
C LEU A 75 -21.61 12.46 6.25
N ASN A 76 -22.74 12.21 5.57
CA ASN A 76 -22.86 11.11 4.61
C ASN A 76 -21.95 11.32 3.39
N THR A 77 -21.82 12.54 2.88
CA THR A 77 -20.90 12.83 1.77
C THR A 77 -19.45 12.57 2.15
N ILE A 78 -19.03 13.00 3.35
CA ILE A 78 -17.68 12.75 3.85
C ILE A 78 -17.46 11.26 4.10
N TYR A 79 -18.46 10.55 4.61
CA TYR A 79 -18.44 9.10 4.75
C TYR A 79 -18.12 8.44 3.39
N HIS A 80 -18.81 8.80 2.32
CA HIS A 80 -18.58 8.21 1.00
C HIS A 80 -17.20 8.52 0.44
N GLU A 81 -16.62 9.70 0.73
CA GLU A 81 -15.24 9.98 0.36
C GLU A 81 -14.24 9.05 1.10
N TYR A 82 -14.52 8.68 2.35
CA TYR A 82 -13.67 7.80 3.12
C TYR A 82 -13.93 6.30 2.91
N TYR A 83 -15.12 5.93 2.46
CA TYR A 83 -15.58 4.54 2.43
C TYR A 83 -14.63 3.57 1.70
N THR A 84 -13.97 4.01 0.63
CA THR A 84 -12.99 3.21 -0.13
C THR A 84 -11.54 3.65 0.08
N TYR A 85 -11.35 4.61 0.98
CA TYR A 85 -10.05 5.26 1.18
C TYR A 85 -9.48 5.03 2.58
N SER A 86 -10.28 5.14 3.64
CA SER A 86 -9.84 4.97 5.03
C SER A 86 -10.95 4.38 5.88
N TYR A 87 -10.78 3.14 6.30
CA TYR A 87 -11.73 2.41 7.15
C TYR A 87 -12.09 3.19 8.42
N ASP A 88 -11.06 3.59 9.19
CA ASP A 88 -11.27 4.26 10.49
C ASP A 88 -12.03 5.57 10.34
N SER A 89 -11.64 6.37 9.32
CA SER A 89 -12.33 7.63 9.05
C SER A 89 -13.77 7.40 8.58
N ALA A 90 -14.02 6.43 7.71
CA ALA A 90 -15.37 6.08 7.28
C ALA A 90 -16.25 5.68 8.48
N MET A 91 -15.73 4.84 9.37
CA MET A 91 -16.42 4.44 10.60
C MET A 91 -16.73 5.63 11.51
N VAL A 92 -15.77 6.53 11.71
CA VAL A 92 -15.99 7.76 12.50
C VAL A 92 -17.13 8.59 11.92
N TYR A 93 -17.17 8.82 10.60
CA TYR A 93 -18.22 9.64 9.98
C TYR A 93 -19.58 8.94 9.95
N ALA A 94 -19.63 7.63 9.78
CA ALA A 94 -20.86 6.85 9.93
C ALA A 94 -21.42 6.94 11.36
N ASN A 95 -20.56 6.82 12.38
CA ASN A 95 -20.95 6.95 13.79
C ASN A 95 -21.43 8.37 14.14
N ARG A 96 -20.74 9.41 13.65
CA ARG A 96 -21.17 10.80 13.84
C ARG A 96 -22.51 11.07 13.17
N GLY A 97 -22.72 10.56 11.96
CA GLY A 97 -23.99 10.64 11.26
C GLY A 97 -25.11 9.93 12.02
N LEU A 98 -24.82 8.73 12.55
CA LEU A 98 -25.79 7.98 13.36
C LEU A 98 -26.18 8.73 14.64
N ALA A 99 -25.20 9.21 15.40
CA ALA A 99 -25.45 9.93 16.64
C ALA A 99 -26.29 11.21 16.42
N LEU A 100 -25.96 12.00 15.37
CA LEU A 100 -26.74 13.17 15.01
C LEU A 100 -28.15 12.79 14.55
N ALA A 101 -28.30 11.74 13.71
CA ALA A 101 -29.61 11.30 13.23
C ALA A 101 -30.52 10.86 14.38
N GLN A 102 -29.96 10.14 15.35
CA GLN A 102 -30.69 9.72 16.56
C GLN A 102 -31.08 10.92 17.43
N SER A 103 -30.19 11.88 17.66
CA SER A 103 -30.46 13.06 18.49
C SER A 103 -31.56 13.95 17.92
N VAL A 104 -31.78 13.91 16.59
CA VAL A 104 -32.84 14.67 15.92
C VAL A 104 -34.03 13.80 15.48
N ASN A 105 -34.09 12.55 15.94
CA ASN A 105 -35.12 11.58 15.61
C ASN A 105 -35.34 11.38 14.07
N ASN A 106 -34.28 11.43 13.28
CA ASN A 106 -34.37 11.25 11.82
C ASN A 106 -34.20 9.78 11.45
N ALA A 107 -35.32 9.07 11.25
CA ALA A 107 -35.32 7.63 10.95
C ALA A 107 -34.58 7.27 9.65
N TYR A 108 -34.68 8.13 8.62
CA TYR A 108 -33.98 7.90 7.34
C TYR A 108 -32.46 7.88 7.53
N TYR A 109 -31.88 8.92 8.11
CA TYR A 109 -30.44 9.00 8.34
C TYR A 109 -29.95 8.04 9.42
N THR A 110 -30.79 7.67 10.38
CA THR A 110 -30.48 6.61 11.36
C THR A 110 -30.27 5.28 10.63
N THR A 111 -31.22 4.87 9.79
CA THR A 111 -31.09 3.65 8.99
C THR A 111 -29.93 3.72 8.01
N LEU A 112 -29.78 4.85 7.29
CA LEU A 112 -28.68 5.06 6.35
C LEU A 112 -27.31 4.86 7.02
N ASN A 113 -27.09 5.49 8.20
CA ASN A 113 -25.80 5.38 8.87
C ASN A 113 -25.57 3.99 9.51
N ARG A 114 -26.61 3.27 9.89
CA ARG A 114 -26.48 1.85 10.28
C ARG A 114 -26.05 0.99 9.09
N ILE A 115 -26.60 1.21 7.88
CA ILE A 115 -26.16 0.55 6.65
C ILE A 115 -24.71 0.94 6.32
N ASN A 116 -24.35 2.23 6.43
CA ASN A 116 -22.98 2.71 6.23
C ASN A 116 -21.99 1.98 7.16
N ARG A 117 -22.33 1.81 8.43
CA ARG A 117 -21.50 1.04 9.38
C ARG A 117 -21.34 -0.41 8.97
N ALA A 118 -22.43 -1.05 8.54
CA ALA A 118 -22.38 -2.43 8.05
C ALA A 118 -21.47 -2.54 6.80
N ALA A 119 -21.55 -1.59 5.89
CA ALA A 119 -20.69 -1.54 4.70
C ALA A 119 -19.20 -1.44 5.07
N VAL A 120 -18.84 -0.57 6.01
CA VAL A 120 -17.45 -0.43 6.50
C VAL A 120 -17.00 -1.70 7.23
N LEU A 121 -17.83 -2.28 8.07
CA LEU A 121 -17.53 -3.56 8.73
C LEU A 121 -17.25 -4.67 7.72
N SER A 122 -18.04 -4.72 6.64
CA SER A 122 -17.85 -5.71 5.56
C SER A 122 -16.49 -5.57 4.86
N THR A 123 -16.11 -4.35 4.49
CA THR A 123 -14.82 -4.10 3.85
C THR A 123 -13.63 -4.29 4.80
N GLY A 124 -13.83 -4.08 6.09
CA GLY A 124 -12.82 -4.31 7.13
C GLY A 124 -12.67 -5.76 7.56
N GLY A 125 -13.50 -6.70 7.04
CA GLY A 125 -13.45 -8.13 7.40
C GLY A 125 -14.20 -8.50 8.68
N PHE A 126 -15.09 -7.62 9.17
CA PHE A 126 -15.96 -7.90 10.32
C PHE A 126 -17.34 -8.40 9.86
N TYR A 127 -17.35 -9.52 9.15
CA TYR A 127 -18.52 -10.00 8.42
C TYR A 127 -19.70 -10.34 9.32
N SER A 128 -19.47 -11.06 10.42
CA SER A 128 -20.51 -11.44 11.37
C SER A 128 -21.16 -10.21 12.02
N GLN A 129 -20.36 -9.21 12.41
CA GLN A 129 -20.87 -7.96 12.97
C GLN A 129 -21.68 -7.16 11.94
N ALA A 130 -21.24 -7.18 10.68
CA ALA A 130 -21.97 -6.52 9.60
C ALA A 130 -23.31 -7.21 9.35
N GLU A 131 -23.33 -8.54 9.31
CA GLU A 131 -24.56 -9.32 9.16
C GLU A 131 -25.53 -9.09 10.31
N THR A 132 -25.04 -9.16 11.55
CA THR A 132 -25.85 -8.88 12.75
C THR A 132 -26.49 -7.50 12.66
N LEU A 133 -25.71 -6.48 12.30
CA LEU A 133 -26.22 -5.11 12.19
C LEU A 133 -27.26 -4.97 11.07
N LEU A 134 -27.06 -5.62 9.91
CA LEU A 134 -28.05 -5.63 8.83
C LEU A 134 -29.34 -6.37 9.24
N ASN A 135 -29.21 -7.50 9.93
CA ASN A 135 -30.36 -8.26 10.44
C ASN A 135 -31.15 -7.47 11.49
N GLU A 136 -30.46 -6.75 12.38
CA GLU A 136 -31.10 -5.85 13.35
C GLU A 136 -31.85 -4.68 12.70
N ILE A 137 -31.37 -4.15 11.57
CA ILE A 137 -32.10 -3.16 10.79
C ILE A 137 -33.41 -3.79 10.31
N GLY A 138 -33.34 -5.03 9.82
CA GLY A 138 -34.46 -5.78 9.30
C GLY A 138 -34.95 -5.23 7.95
N GLU A 139 -34.99 -6.07 6.95
CA GLU A 139 -35.36 -5.70 5.58
C GLU A 139 -36.69 -4.92 5.49
N ASN A 140 -37.69 -5.34 6.25
CA ASN A 140 -39.02 -4.72 6.25
C ASN A 140 -39.04 -3.31 6.84
N ASN A 141 -38.09 -2.99 7.70
CA ASN A 141 -37.98 -1.68 8.37
C ASN A 141 -37.14 -0.66 7.56
N VAL A 142 -36.53 -1.10 6.44
CA VAL A 142 -35.72 -0.21 5.61
C VAL A 142 -36.63 0.72 4.78
N PRO A 143 -36.46 2.05 4.87
CA PRO A 143 -37.16 3.00 4.01
C PRO A 143 -36.99 2.65 2.52
N HIS A 144 -38.05 2.83 1.73
CA HIS A 144 -38.05 2.46 0.31
C HIS A 144 -36.86 3.04 -0.46
N GLN A 145 -36.49 4.29 -0.18
CA GLN A 145 -35.35 4.99 -0.80
C GLN A 145 -33.99 4.35 -0.46
N LEU A 146 -33.89 3.59 0.63
CA LEU A 146 -32.67 2.92 1.06
C LEU A 146 -32.63 1.42 0.73
N LYS A 147 -33.72 0.84 0.20
CA LYS A 147 -33.79 -0.59 -0.14
C LYS A 147 -32.66 -1.02 -1.05
N GLN A 148 -32.42 -0.28 -2.13
CA GLN A 148 -31.34 -0.57 -3.07
C GLN A 148 -29.97 -0.57 -2.36
N TYR A 149 -29.71 0.44 -1.53
CA TYR A 149 -28.43 0.54 -0.81
C TYR A 149 -28.26 -0.54 0.26
N TYR A 150 -29.35 -0.94 0.92
CA TYR A 150 -29.37 -2.07 1.86
C TYR A 150 -29.00 -3.37 1.15
N TYR A 151 -29.67 -3.70 0.03
CA TYR A 151 -29.38 -4.91 -0.73
C TYR A 151 -27.98 -4.89 -1.34
N TYR A 152 -27.56 -3.75 -1.86
CA TYR A 152 -26.20 -3.55 -2.35
C TYR A 152 -25.16 -3.84 -1.27
N THR A 153 -25.33 -3.26 -0.09
CA THR A 153 -24.42 -3.49 1.06
C THR A 153 -24.39 -4.95 1.47
N THR A 154 -25.56 -5.61 1.53
CA THR A 154 -25.67 -7.03 1.88
C THR A 154 -25.05 -7.93 0.80
N THR A 155 -25.20 -7.57 -0.47
CA THR A 155 -24.54 -8.28 -1.60
C THR A 155 -23.02 -8.26 -1.43
N TRP A 156 -22.45 -7.09 -1.14
CA TRP A 156 -20.99 -6.97 -1.00
C TRP A 156 -20.48 -7.60 0.31
N LEU A 157 -21.24 -7.56 1.39
CA LEU A 157 -20.92 -8.33 2.59
C LEU A 157 -20.69 -9.81 2.25
N TYR A 158 -21.66 -10.43 1.58
CA TYR A 158 -21.54 -11.85 1.22
C TYR A 158 -20.51 -12.11 0.11
N SER A 159 -20.24 -11.13 -0.74
CA SER A 159 -19.15 -11.21 -1.71
C SER A 159 -17.77 -11.27 -1.05
N TYR A 160 -17.52 -10.42 -0.06
CA TYR A 160 -16.27 -10.45 0.71
C TYR A 160 -16.17 -11.71 1.58
N TRP A 161 -17.29 -12.15 2.14
CA TRP A 161 -17.30 -13.35 2.98
C TRP A 161 -17.12 -14.63 2.15
N GLU A 162 -17.71 -14.71 0.97
CA GLU A 162 -17.46 -15.78 -0.01
C GLU A 162 -15.97 -15.85 -0.36
N ALA A 163 -15.36 -14.70 -0.68
CA ALA A 163 -13.94 -14.63 -1.01
C ALA A 163 -13.04 -15.03 0.17
N PHE A 164 -13.40 -14.63 1.37
CA PHE A 164 -12.68 -15.01 2.59
C PHE A 164 -12.77 -16.53 2.86
N CYS A 165 -13.87 -17.15 2.49
CA CYS A 165 -14.13 -18.58 2.64
C CYS A 165 -13.76 -19.42 1.41
N ASP A 166 -12.93 -18.90 0.49
CA ASP A 166 -12.66 -19.49 -0.84
C ASP A 166 -12.29 -20.99 -0.81
N LYS A 167 -11.62 -21.45 0.26
CA LYS A 167 -11.20 -22.85 0.45
C LYS A 167 -11.98 -23.58 1.54
N SER A 168 -13.14 -23.10 1.93
CA SER A 168 -13.96 -23.69 2.98
C SER A 168 -15.29 -24.24 2.44
N GLU A 169 -15.91 -25.15 3.19
CA GLU A 169 -17.25 -25.65 2.91
C GLU A 169 -18.35 -24.59 2.92
N PHE A 170 -18.08 -23.44 3.56
CA PHE A 170 -19.04 -22.34 3.65
C PHE A 170 -19.09 -21.45 2.41
N LYS A 171 -18.17 -21.60 1.45
CA LYS A 171 -18.11 -20.80 0.23
C LYS A 171 -19.44 -20.77 -0.50
N ASP A 172 -20.02 -21.94 -0.76
CA ASP A 172 -21.27 -22.06 -1.51
C ASP A 172 -22.46 -21.45 -0.78
N TYR A 173 -22.49 -21.54 0.56
CA TYR A 173 -23.50 -20.87 1.35
C TYR A 173 -23.48 -19.34 1.15
N TYR A 174 -22.30 -18.71 1.26
CA TYR A 174 -22.19 -17.28 1.07
C TYR A 174 -22.40 -16.86 -0.38
N ARG A 175 -22.00 -17.69 -1.33
CA ARG A 175 -22.31 -17.51 -2.74
C ARG A 175 -23.82 -17.47 -3.02
N GLN A 176 -24.59 -18.36 -2.42
CA GLN A 176 -26.04 -18.36 -2.55
C GLN A 176 -26.67 -17.11 -1.92
N LYS A 177 -26.21 -16.71 -0.76
CA LYS A 177 -26.63 -15.45 -0.13
C LYS A 177 -26.31 -14.24 -1.01
N LYS A 178 -25.10 -14.15 -1.54
CA LYS A 178 -24.70 -13.12 -2.51
C LYS A 178 -25.64 -13.08 -3.71
N LEU A 179 -25.90 -14.24 -4.32
CA LEU A 179 -26.79 -14.33 -5.48
C LEU A 179 -28.22 -13.85 -5.16
N GLN A 180 -28.77 -14.24 -4.01
CA GLN A 180 -30.07 -13.79 -3.54
C GLN A 180 -30.14 -12.27 -3.44
N PHE A 181 -29.20 -11.65 -2.73
CA PHE A 181 -29.21 -10.20 -2.52
C PHE A 181 -28.81 -9.42 -3.77
N LEU A 182 -27.96 -9.97 -4.65
CA LEU A 182 -27.63 -9.34 -5.92
C LEU A 182 -28.87 -9.25 -6.85
N ARG A 183 -29.71 -10.26 -6.89
CA ARG A 183 -31.00 -10.20 -7.63
C ARG A 183 -31.88 -9.07 -7.10
N LEU A 184 -32.01 -8.95 -5.78
CA LEU A 184 -32.76 -7.86 -5.16
C LEU A 184 -32.13 -6.49 -5.47
N THR A 185 -30.80 -6.40 -5.46
CA THR A 185 -30.06 -5.18 -5.79
C THR A 185 -30.34 -4.76 -7.23
N VAL A 186 -30.23 -5.67 -8.19
CA VAL A 186 -30.50 -5.39 -9.61
C VAL A 186 -31.95 -4.91 -9.80
N ASN A 187 -32.91 -5.62 -9.20
CA ASN A 187 -34.34 -5.30 -9.33
C ASN A 187 -34.71 -3.94 -8.70
N THR A 188 -33.96 -3.47 -7.72
CA THR A 188 -34.22 -2.19 -7.05
C THR A 188 -33.33 -1.06 -7.58
N THR A 189 -32.34 -1.36 -8.42
CA THR A 189 -31.49 -0.33 -9.03
C THR A 189 -32.24 0.36 -10.16
N HIS A 190 -32.37 1.70 -10.05
CA HIS A 190 -33.07 2.48 -11.03
C HIS A 190 -32.32 2.49 -12.37
N SER A 191 -33.05 2.26 -13.48
CA SER A 191 -32.50 2.16 -14.84
C SER A 191 -31.77 3.43 -15.33
N ASN A 192 -32.04 4.59 -14.73
CA ASN A 192 -31.31 5.83 -15.04
C ASN A 192 -29.81 5.77 -14.64
N TYR A 193 -29.45 4.90 -13.71
CA TYR A 193 -28.04 4.64 -13.37
C TYR A 193 -27.45 3.57 -14.30
N VAL A 194 -27.45 3.83 -15.61
CA VAL A 194 -27.14 2.87 -16.67
C VAL A 194 -25.83 2.10 -16.40
N GLY A 195 -24.75 2.78 -16.04
CA GLY A 195 -23.46 2.16 -15.76
C GLY A 195 -23.50 1.21 -14.56
N LEU A 196 -24.07 1.64 -13.44
CA LEU A 196 -24.21 0.81 -12.23
C LEU A 196 -25.17 -0.37 -12.47
N TYR A 197 -26.33 -0.12 -13.09
CA TYR A 197 -27.29 -1.17 -13.40
C TYR A 197 -26.68 -2.26 -14.29
N ALA A 198 -25.96 -1.86 -15.34
CA ALA A 198 -25.29 -2.78 -16.23
C ALA A 198 -24.18 -3.56 -15.53
N TYR A 199 -23.39 -2.91 -14.66
CA TYR A 199 -22.36 -3.57 -13.87
C TYR A 199 -22.97 -4.67 -12.97
N LEU A 200 -24.02 -4.36 -12.20
CA LEU A 200 -24.70 -5.32 -11.32
C LEU A 200 -25.36 -6.45 -12.10
N SER A 201 -25.97 -6.13 -13.26
CA SER A 201 -26.55 -7.13 -14.17
C SER A 201 -25.47 -8.06 -14.75
N GLY A 202 -24.28 -7.52 -15.01
CA GLY A 202 -23.12 -8.30 -15.43
C GLY A 202 -22.61 -9.24 -14.35
N GLU A 203 -22.54 -8.79 -13.08
CA GLU A 203 -22.20 -9.63 -11.94
C GLU A 203 -23.23 -10.74 -11.74
N LEU A 204 -24.52 -10.44 -11.87
CA LEU A 204 -25.58 -11.43 -11.79
C LEU A 204 -25.45 -12.49 -12.89
N ALA A 205 -25.29 -12.04 -14.14
CA ALA A 205 -25.11 -12.93 -15.29
C ALA A 205 -23.85 -13.81 -15.13
N TYR A 206 -22.76 -13.24 -14.62
CA TYR A 206 -21.51 -13.98 -14.36
C TYR A 206 -21.69 -15.06 -13.28
N LEU A 207 -22.40 -14.77 -12.20
CA LEU A 207 -22.67 -15.76 -11.15
C LEU A 207 -23.55 -16.92 -11.63
N GLU A 208 -24.47 -16.64 -12.56
CA GLU A 208 -25.35 -17.66 -13.14
C GLU A 208 -24.64 -18.47 -14.26
N ASN A 209 -23.90 -17.82 -15.12
CA ASN A 209 -23.13 -18.43 -16.20
C ASN A 209 -21.90 -17.55 -16.57
N PRO A 210 -20.72 -17.83 -16.02
CA PRO A 210 -19.52 -17.00 -16.20
C PRO A 210 -19.14 -16.71 -17.67
N LEU A 211 -19.37 -17.66 -18.58
CA LEU A 211 -19.05 -17.54 -20.01
C LEU A 211 -20.27 -17.18 -20.88
N GLY A 212 -21.37 -16.79 -20.24
CA GLY A 212 -22.60 -16.39 -20.94
C GLY A 212 -22.37 -15.17 -21.83
N LYS A 213 -22.99 -15.17 -23.04
CA LYS A 213 -22.88 -14.08 -24.04
C LYS A 213 -23.26 -12.70 -23.48
N ASN A 214 -24.13 -12.65 -22.50
CA ASN A 214 -24.61 -11.40 -21.89
C ASN A 214 -23.62 -10.80 -20.89
N VAL A 215 -22.72 -11.58 -20.31
CA VAL A 215 -21.76 -11.13 -19.28
C VAL A 215 -20.91 -9.99 -19.81
N LEU A 216 -20.17 -10.24 -20.90
CA LEU A 216 -19.31 -9.22 -21.52
C LEU A 216 -20.10 -8.01 -22.02
N ARG A 217 -21.31 -8.26 -22.59
CA ARG A 217 -22.19 -7.17 -23.04
C ARG A 217 -22.55 -6.22 -21.91
N HIS A 218 -22.95 -6.74 -20.75
CA HIS A 218 -23.30 -5.94 -19.58
C HIS A 218 -22.11 -5.15 -19.06
N TYR A 219 -20.95 -5.75 -18.93
CA TYR A 219 -19.74 -5.04 -18.46
C TYR A 219 -19.27 -3.99 -19.48
N THR A 220 -19.41 -4.25 -20.79
CA THR A 220 -19.12 -3.25 -21.84
C THR A 220 -20.08 -2.05 -21.75
N ILE A 221 -21.36 -2.28 -21.51
CA ILE A 221 -22.32 -1.20 -21.26
C ILE A 221 -21.93 -0.42 -20.00
N ALA A 222 -21.53 -1.13 -18.93
CA ALA A 222 -21.14 -0.52 -17.67
C ALA A 222 -19.94 0.42 -17.84
N ILE A 223 -18.86 -0.04 -18.47
CA ILE A 223 -17.65 0.76 -18.64
C ILE A 223 -17.90 1.97 -19.54
N ASN A 224 -18.67 1.83 -20.61
CA ASN A 224 -18.97 2.91 -21.55
C ASN A 224 -19.94 3.98 -20.99
N ASN A 225 -20.74 3.62 -19.98
CA ASN A 225 -21.72 4.51 -19.33
C ASN A 225 -21.31 4.89 -17.90
N SER A 226 -20.06 4.67 -17.52
CA SER A 226 -19.48 5.16 -16.28
C SER A 226 -18.52 6.31 -16.54
N GLN A 227 -18.37 7.18 -15.55
CA GLN A 227 -17.34 8.21 -15.61
C GLN A 227 -15.97 7.53 -15.60
N VAL A 228 -15.11 7.91 -16.54
CA VAL A 228 -13.71 7.43 -16.58
C VAL A 228 -13.04 7.70 -15.23
N ASN A 229 -12.27 6.72 -14.77
CA ASN A 229 -11.63 6.77 -13.44
C ASN A 229 -12.63 6.94 -12.28
N SER A 230 -13.82 6.31 -12.39
CA SER A 230 -14.75 6.13 -11.27
C SER A 230 -14.67 4.70 -10.72
N ARG A 231 -15.24 4.48 -9.52
CA ARG A 231 -15.31 3.12 -8.95
C ARG A 231 -16.03 2.14 -9.86
N VAL A 232 -17.15 2.53 -10.48
CA VAL A 232 -17.90 1.66 -11.41
C VAL A 232 -17.06 1.33 -12.63
N HIS A 233 -16.31 2.31 -13.16
CA HIS A 233 -15.39 2.11 -14.29
C HIS A 233 -14.29 1.12 -13.94
N ALA A 234 -13.61 1.30 -12.80
CA ALA A 234 -12.58 0.37 -12.32
C ALA A 234 -13.12 -1.06 -12.15
N SER A 235 -14.29 -1.19 -11.49
CA SER A 235 -14.93 -2.49 -11.29
C SER A 235 -15.34 -3.16 -12.59
N ALA A 236 -15.90 -2.41 -13.54
CA ALA A 236 -16.28 -2.94 -14.86
C ALA A 236 -15.06 -3.39 -15.67
N ALA A 237 -13.98 -2.58 -15.67
CA ALA A 237 -12.71 -2.96 -16.31
C ALA A 237 -12.12 -4.24 -15.71
N TYR A 238 -12.12 -4.34 -14.38
CA TYR A 238 -11.68 -5.55 -13.68
C TYR A 238 -12.51 -6.78 -14.06
N CYS A 239 -13.83 -6.65 -14.14
CA CYS A 239 -14.73 -7.75 -14.51
C CYS A 239 -14.56 -8.17 -15.98
N ILE A 240 -14.31 -7.22 -16.88
CA ILE A 240 -13.94 -7.51 -18.28
C ILE A 240 -12.61 -8.26 -18.34
N ALA A 241 -11.61 -7.84 -17.54
CA ALA A 241 -10.34 -8.53 -17.45
C ALA A 241 -10.55 -9.99 -16.98
N ARG A 242 -11.30 -10.18 -15.88
CA ARG A 242 -11.65 -11.52 -15.36
C ARG A 242 -12.29 -12.40 -16.45
N TYR A 243 -13.25 -11.88 -17.21
CA TYR A 243 -13.88 -12.58 -18.32
C TYR A 243 -12.87 -13.02 -19.37
N TYR A 244 -11.98 -12.10 -19.80
CA TYR A 244 -10.97 -12.42 -20.82
C TYR A 244 -9.93 -13.43 -20.33
N ARG A 245 -9.60 -13.43 -19.04
CA ARG A 245 -8.74 -14.46 -18.43
C ARG A 245 -9.39 -15.85 -18.51
N GLU A 246 -10.68 -15.96 -18.24
CA GLU A 246 -11.41 -17.24 -18.27
C GLU A 246 -11.52 -17.82 -19.68
N ILE A 247 -11.65 -16.98 -20.70
CA ILE A 247 -11.63 -17.44 -22.11
C ILE A 247 -10.22 -17.56 -22.69
N GLY A 248 -9.16 -17.30 -21.90
CA GLY A 248 -7.78 -17.45 -22.32
C GLY A 248 -7.23 -16.31 -23.18
N ASN A 249 -7.95 -15.21 -23.35
CA ASN A 249 -7.47 -14.04 -24.10
C ASN A 249 -6.62 -13.13 -23.19
N MET A 250 -5.37 -13.51 -23.01
CA MET A 250 -4.46 -12.85 -22.07
C MET A 250 -4.09 -11.41 -22.50
N GLN A 251 -4.13 -11.10 -23.79
CA GLN A 251 -3.84 -9.75 -24.29
C GLN A 251 -4.93 -8.76 -23.83
N LEU A 252 -6.21 -9.11 -23.96
CA LEU A 252 -7.31 -8.29 -23.49
C LEU A 252 -7.41 -8.31 -21.96
N TYR A 253 -7.08 -9.42 -21.31
CA TYR A 253 -6.93 -9.47 -19.86
C TYR A 253 -5.95 -8.40 -19.37
N GLU A 254 -4.73 -8.37 -19.91
CA GLU A 254 -3.70 -7.38 -19.53
C GLU A 254 -4.17 -5.95 -19.73
N LYS A 255 -4.78 -5.66 -20.88
CA LYS A 255 -5.31 -4.34 -21.16
C LYS A 255 -6.28 -3.88 -20.08
N TYR A 256 -7.29 -4.69 -19.80
CA TYR A 256 -8.37 -4.28 -18.90
C TYR A 256 -7.98 -4.34 -17.42
N ILE A 257 -7.09 -5.24 -17.02
CA ILE A 257 -6.57 -5.26 -15.63
C ILE A 257 -5.68 -4.04 -15.34
N ILE A 258 -4.91 -3.57 -16.33
CA ILE A 258 -4.12 -2.34 -16.23
C ILE A 258 -5.06 -1.12 -16.18
N GLU A 259 -6.10 -1.09 -17.00
CA GLU A 259 -7.12 -0.02 -16.98
C GLU A 259 -7.83 0.06 -15.63
N ALA A 260 -8.19 -1.07 -15.04
CA ALA A 260 -8.74 -1.15 -13.70
C ALA A 260 -7.75 -0.60 -12.66
N ALA A 261 -6.50 -1.04 -12.69
CA ALA A 261 -5.46 -0.59 -11.76
C ALA A 261 -5.20 0.92 -11.86
N ILE A 262 -5.16 1.49 -13.08
CA ILE A 262 -5.01 2.93 -13.28
C ILE A 262 -6.21 3.68 -12.67
N SER A 263 -7.44 3.19 -12.91
CA SER A 263 -8.65 3.80 -12.36
C SER A 263 -8.67 3.77 -10.84
N ASP A 264 -8.21 2.67 -10.24
CA ASP A 264 -8.06 2.54 -8.78
C ASP A 264 -7.04 3.55 -8.22
N MET A 265 -5.91 3.77 -8.92
CA MET A 265 -4.90 4.75 -8.49
C MET A 265 -5.42 6.19 -8.55
N VAL A 266 -6.09 6.56 -9.64
CA VAL A 266 -6.61 7.92 -9.84
C VAL A 266 -7.73 8.25 -8.85
N CYS A 267 -8.58 7.27 -8.51
CA CYS A 267 -9.66 7.41 -7.53
C CYS A 267 -9.25 7.18 -6.07
N PRO A 268 -7.98 7.12 -5.71
CA PRO A 268 -7.34 6.50 -4.54
C PRO A 268 -8.21 5.43 -3.85
N LEU A 269 -8.56 4.37 -4.57
CA LEU A 269 -9.28 3.23 -4.02
C LEU A 269 -8.27 2.33 -3.32
N LYS A 270 -8.36 2.23 -1.99
CA LYS A 270 -7.40 1.49 -1.16
C LYS A 270 -7.84 0.04 -0.87
N GLU A 271 -8.97 -0.38 -1.43
CA GLU A 271 -9.51 -1.75 -1.32
C GLU A 271 -9.46 -2.54 -2.63
N ASN A 272 -8.56 -2.18 -3.56
CA ASN A 272 -8.50 -2.71 -4.91
C ASN A 272 -7.90 -4.13 -5.01
N LEU A 273 -8.22 -4.82 -6.13
CA LEU A 273 -7.71 -6.14 -6.49
C LEU A 273 -6.82 -6.10 -7.74
N ALA A 274 -7.03 -5.12 -8.61
CA ALA A 274 -6.47 -5.13 -9.94
C ALA A 274 -4.95 -5.17 -9.92
N LEU A 275 -4.32 -4.37 -9.06
CA LEU A 275 -2.86 -4.30 -8.95
C LEU A 275 -2.27 -5.58 -8.36
N GLN A 276 -2.95 -6.18 -7.36
CA GLN A 276 -2.56 -7.46 -6.76
C GLN A 276 -2.59 -8.60 -7.78
N GLU A 277 -3.68 -8.71 -8.55
CA GLU A 277 -3.81 -9.75 -9.58
C GLU A 277 -2.83 -9.54 -10.73
N LEU A 278 -2.64 -8.30 -11.17
CA LEU A 278 -1.66 -7.97 -12.20
C LEU A 278 -0.23 -8.32 -11.74
N SER A 279 0.12 -8.02 -10.50
CA SER A 279 1.41 -8.41 -9.91
C SER A 279 1.63 -9.93 -9.98
N THR A 280 0.63 -10.68 -9.52
CA THR A 280 0.67 -12.16 -9.54
C THR A 280 0.79 -12.71 -10.97
N TYR A 281 0.07 -12.12 -11.89
CA TYR A 281 0.11 -12.51 -13.29
C TYR A 281 1.47 -12.23 -13.92
N LEU A 282 2.02 -11.03 -13.75
CA LEU A 282 3.33 -10.64 -14.28
C LEU A 282 4.45 -11.53 -13.75
N TYR A 283 4.42 -11.84 -12.45
CA TYR A 283 5.37 -12.77 -11.85
C TYR A 283 5.34 -14.16 -12.51
N LYS A 284 4.13 -14.69 -12.79
CA LYS A 284 3.97 -16.00 -13.44
C LYS A 284 4.29 -15.98 -14.93
N LYS A 285 4.18 -14.82 -15.56
CA LYS A 285 4.37 -14.66 -17.00
C LYS A 285 5.83 -14.75 -17.40
N ASP A 286 6.73 -14.03 -16.71
CA ASP A 286 8.15 -13.99 -17.05
C ASP A 286 8.96 -13.38 -15.89
N THR A 287 10.12 -13.95 -15.59
CA THR A 287 11.05 -13.47 -14.56
C THR A 287 11.54 -12.03 -14.78
N LYS A 288 11.55 -11.54 -16.03
CA LYS A 288 11.88 -10.14 -16.35
C LYS A 288 10.95 -9.12 -15.70
N TYR A 289 9.75 -9.55 -15.28
CA TYR A 289 8.78 -8.70 -14.56
C TYR A 289 8.87 -8.81 -13.04
N ALA A 290 9.82 -9.57 -12.49
CA ALA A 290 9.89 -9.83 -11.05
C ALA A 290 9.97 -8.55 -10.21
N ASP A 291 10.80 -7.58 -10.61
CA ASP A 291 10.91 -6.26 -9.95
C ASP A 291 9.59 -5.48 -9.99
N ARG A 292 8.96 -5.43 -11.17
CA ARG A 292 7.67 -4.75 -11.33
C ARG A 292 6.56 -5.44 -10.55
N ALA A 293 6.52 -6.78 -10.56
CA ALA A 293 5.59 -7.56 -9.77
C ALA A 293 5.77 -7.30 -8.27
N ALA A 294 7.03 -7.29 -7.80
CA ALA A 294 7.33 -6.93 -6.41
C ALA A 294 6.84 -5.53 -6.07
N ARG A 295 7.16 -4.54 -6.89
CA ARG A 295 6.69 -3.16 -6.71
C ARG A 295 5.17 -3.06 -6.60
N TYR A 296 4.44 -3.76 -7.48
CA TYR A 296 2.98 -3.73 -7.51
C TYR A 296 2.36 -4.40 -6.30
N ILE A 297 2.89 -5.55 -5.87
CA ILE A 297 2.36 -6.25 -4.69
C ILE A 297 2.64 -5.49 -3.39
N TYR A 298 3.81 -4.83 -3.28
CA TYR A 298 4.11 -3.96 -2.14
C TYR A 298 3.17 -2.76 -2.09
N CYS A 299 2.94 -2.11 -3.25
CA CYS A 299 1.99 -1.01 -3.35
C CYS A 299 0.57 -1.44 -2.93
N SER A 300 0.14 -2.63 -3.35
CA SER A 300 -1.15 -3.21 -2.98
C SER A 300 -1.23 -3.54 -1.48
N MET A 301 -0.14 -4.01 -0.89
CA MET A 301 -0.05 -4.27 0.55
C MET A 301 -0.12 -2.98 1.37
N GLU A 302 0.59 -1.94 0.95
CA GLU A 302 0.53 -0.61 1.60
C GLU A 302 -0.89 -0.05 1.57
N ASP A 303 -1.59 -0.17 0.44
CA ASP A 303 -2.98 0.26 0.31
C ASP A 303 -3.92 -0.55 1.21
N ALA A 304 -3.75 -1.88 1.26
CA ALA A 304 -4.54 -2.75 2.12
C ALA A 304 -4.31 -2.47 3.62
N GLN A 305 -3.06 -2.19 4.01
CA GLN A 305 -2.71 -1.81 5.38
C GLN A 305 -3.23 -0.42 5.75
N PHE A 306 -3.10 0.55 4.86
CA PHE A 306 -3.63 1.90 5.07
C PHE A 306 -5.14 1.89 5.25
N TYR A 307 -5.85 1.11 4.44
CA TYR A 307 -7.29 0.93 4.55
C TYR A 307 -7.69 0.09 5.77
N ASN A 308 -6.84 -0.79 6.27
CA ASN A 308 -7.12 -1.85 7.24
C ASN A 308 -8.02 -2.97 6.66
N ASN A 309 -7.75 -3.38 5.40
CA ASN A 309 -8.49 -4.45 4.71
C ASN A 309 -7.89 -5.81 5.01
N ARG A 310 -8.50 -6.53 5.95
CA ARG A 310 -8.01 -7.84 6.42
C ARG A 310 -8.03 -8.92 5.33
N LEU A 311 -9.07 -8.92 4.49
CA LEU A 311 -9.17 -9.89 3.39
C LEU A 311 -8.01 -9.69 2.42
N ARG A 312 -7.73 -8.45 1.99
CA ARG A 312 -6.64 -8.16 1.07
C ARG A 312 -5.27 -8.46 1.67
N MET A 313 -5.06 -8.09 2.93
CA MET A 313 -3.82 -8.45 3.63
C MET A 313 -3.62 -9.97 3.69
N LEU A 314 -4.68 -10.75 3.93
CA LEU A 314 -4.63 -12.21 3.92
C LEU A 314 -4.27 -12.76 2.53
N GLU A 315 -4.94 -12.31 1.49
CA GLU A 315 -4.69 -12.74 0.11
C GLU A 315 -3.25 -12.40 -0.32
N ILE A 316 -2.80 -11.17 -0.08
CA ILE A 316 -1.46 -10.72 -0.43
C ILE A 316 -0.41 -11.49 0.36
N SER A 317 -0.63 -11.75 1.65
CA SER A 317 0.32 -12.46 2.51
C SER A 317 0.66 -13.87 2.01
N SER A 318 -0.23 -14.49 1.24
CA SER A 318 0.01 -15.79 0.64
C SER A 318 0.93 -15.76 -0.59
N ILE A 319 1.00 -14.63 -1.27
CA ILE A 319 1.71 -14.45 -2.56
C ILE A 319 2.98 -13.63 -2.37
N LEU A 320 2.98 -12.66 -1.47
CA LEU A 320 4.10 -11.76 -1.20
C LEU A 320 5.43 -12.49 -0.93
N PRO A 321 5.48 -13.58 -0.14
CA PRO A 321 6.74 -14.29 0.07
C PRO A 321 7.34 -14.85 -1.22
N ILE A 322 6.48 -15.35 -2.10
CA ILE A 322 6.88 -15.96 -3.36
C ILE A 322 7.51 -14.90 -4.27
N ILE A 323 6.82 -13.76 -4.41
CA ILE A 323 7.30 -12.64 -5.23
C ILE A 323 8.56 -12.00 -4.63
N ALA A 324 8.60 -11.85 -3.30
CA ALA A 324 9.75 -11.29 -2.59
C ALA A 324 10.99 -12.18 -2.74
N THR A 325 10.83 -13.50 -2.63
CA THR A 325 11.93 -14.46 -2.83
C THR A 325 12.47 -14.39 -4.25
N ALA A 326 11.60 -14.37 -5.26
CA ALA A 326 12.03 -14.26 -6.65
C ALA A 326 12.76 -12.93 -6.94
N ASN A 327 12.28 -11.84 -6.37
CA ASN A 327 12.96 -10.54 -6.49
C ASN A 327 14.34 -10.57 -5.81
N GLN A 328 14.45 -11.22 -4.65
CA GLN A 328 15.74 -11.40 -3.97
C GLN A 328 16.71 -12.27 -4.77
N GLU A 329 16.21 -13.33 -5.39
CA GLU A 329 17.03 -14.17 -6.28
C GLU A 329 17.54 -13.38 -7.50
N ALA A 330 16.68 -12.54 -8.10
CA ALA A 330 17.06 -11.65 -9.18
C ALA A 330 18.10 -10.61 -8.73
N LEU A 331 17.92 -10.00 -7.56
CA LEU A 331 18.88 -9.08 -6.96
C LEU A 331 20.21 -9.77 -6.63
N ALA A 332 20.17 -10.98 -6.03
CA ALA A 332 21.35 -11.76 -5.74
C ALA A 332 22.10 -12.18 -6.99
N HIS A 333 21.38 -12.46 -8.09
CA HIS A 333 22.00 -12.74 -9.40
C HIS A 333 22.73 -11.49 -9.93
N ASN A 334 22.10 -10.33 -9.90
CA ASN A 334 22.70 -9.06 -10.29
C ASN A 334 23.91 -8.72 -9.39
N GLU A 335 23.81 -8.94 -8.07
CA GLU A 335 24.95 -8.78 -7.17
C GLU A 335 26.12 -9.71 -7.52
N ARG A 336 25.86 -10.97 -7.92
CA ARG A 336 26.94 -11.89 -8.36
C ARG A 336 27.63 -11.36 -9.61
N ILE A 337 26.84 -10.83 -10.57
CA ILE A 337 27.41 -10.20 -11.78
C ILE A 337 28.25 -8.98 -11.39
N VAL A 338 27.71 -8.09 -10.54
CA VAL A 338 28.44 -6.90 -10.07
C VAL A 338 29.71 -7.29 -9.31
N ARG A 339 29.65 -8.30 -8.43
CA ARG A 339 30.84 -8.84 -7.75
C ARG A 339 31.85 -9.42 -8.75
N GLY A 340 31.35 -10.12 -9.77
CA GLY A 340 32.21 -10.61 -10.86
C GLY A 340 32.90 -9.49 -11.63
N VAL A 341 32.15 -8.45 -11.99
CA VAL A 341 32.70 -7.25 -12.64
C VAL A 341 33.70 -6.52 -11.73
N LEU A 342 33.35 -6.36 -10.44
CA LEU A 342 34.26 -5.77 -9.44
C LEU A 342 35.53 -6.61 -9.27
N ALA A 343 35.42 -7.95 -9.28
CA ALA A 343 36.58 -8.84 -9.21
C ALA A 343 37.48 -8.69 -10.46
N VAL A 344 36.88 -8.60 -11.66
CA VAL A 344 37.63 -8.35 -12.90
C VAL A 344 38.30 -6.97 -12.89
N VAL A 345 37.56 -5.93 -12.46
CA VAL A 345 38.12 -4.55 -12.32
C VAL A 345 39.23 -4.52 -11.29
N SER A 346 39.05 -5.22 -10.15
CA SER A 346 40.09 -5.36 -9.12
C SER A 346 41.31 -6.11 -9.65
N PHE A 347 41.10 -7.17 -10.44
CA PHE A 347 42.19 -7.92 -11.08
C PHE A 347 42.94 -7.06 -12.11
N LEU A 348 42.21 -6.36 -12.99
CA LEU A 348 42.80 -5.40 -13.94
C LEU A 348 43.54 -4.26 -13.21
N SER A 349 42.97 -3.76 -12.10
CA SER A 349 43.64 -2.76 -11.27
C SER A 349 44.92 -3.32 -10.64
N LEU A 350 44.91 -4.59 -10.20
CA LEU A 350 46.09 -5.27 -9.71
C LEU A 350 47.16 -5.47 -10.81
N VAL A 351 46.75 -5.83 -12.02
CA VAL A 351 47.65 -5.95 -13.17
C VAL A 351 48.25 -4.60 -13.54
N LEU A 352 47.43 -3.56 -13.57
CA LEU A 352 47.90 -2.16 -13.78
C LEU A 352 48.82 -1.69 -12.64
N LEU A 353 48.51 -2.06 -11.40
CA LEU A 353 49.35 -1.78 -10.25
C LEU A 353 50.69 -2.54 -10.39
N ALA A 354 50.66 -3.82 -10.80
CA ALA A 354 51.86 -4.60 -11.03
C ALA A 354 52.73 -4.03 -12.16
N MET A 355 52.11 -3.56 -13.27
CA MET A 355 52.82 -2.88 -14.34
C MET A 355 53.38 -1.53 -13.89
N ALA A 356 52.63 -0.78 -13.06
CA ALA A 356 53.13 0.48 -12.49
C ALA A 356 54.30 0.24 -11.52
N ILE A 357 54.23 -0.84 -10.71
CA ILE A 357 55.32 -1.22 -9.80
C ILE A 357 56.53 -1.71 -10.62
N PHE A 358 56.32 -2.43 -11.73
CA PHE A 358 57.40 -2.85 -12.63
C PHE A 358 58.08 -1.65 -13.33
N GLY A 359 57.27 -0.73 -13.88
CA GLY A 359 57.78 0.50 -14.47
C GLY A 359 58.52 1.38 -13.46
N TYR A 360 58.01 1.43 -12.19
CA TYR A 360 58.66 2.12 -11.09
C TYR A 360 60.00 1.47 -10.69
N LYS A 361 60.07 0.12 -10.70
CA LYS A 361 61.33 -0.63 -10.48
C LYS A 361 62.38 -0.31 -11.56
N GLN A 362 61.96 -0.18 -12.80
CA GLN A 362 62.86 0.26 -13.89
C GLN A 362 63.31 1.72 -13.73
N ASN A 363 62.38 2.60 -13.31
CA ASN A 363 62.73 4.01 -13.05
C ASN A 363 63.55 4.22 -11.76
N LYS A 364 63.53 3.24 -10.84
CA LYS A 364 64.26 3.30 -9.58
C LYS A 364 65.78 3.23 -9.71
N TRP A 365 66.26 2.94 -10.88
CA TRP A 365 67.70 2.97 -11.20
C TRP A 365 68.23 4.40 -11.43
N LEU A 366 67.33 5.34 -11.55
CA LEU A 366 67.69 6.76 -11.67
C LEU A 366 67.41 7.48 -10.34
N VAL A 367 68.39 7.42 -9.52
CA VAL A 367 68.81 8.39 -8.46
C VAL A 367 67.77 9.47 -8.06
N THR A 368 67.40 9.55 -6.87
CA THR A 368 66.88 10.76 -6.10
C THR A 368 65.51 10.63 -5.41
N SER A 369 64.99 9.49 -5.03
CA SER A 369 63.66 9.66 -4.42
C SER A 369 63.40 8.92 -3.09
N ARG A 370 64.40 8.71 -2.29
CA ARG A 370 64.19 8.15 -0.93
C ARG A 370 63.34 9.05 0.01
N ARG A 371 63.25 10.33 -0.24
CA ARG A 371 62.45 11.25 0.60
C ARG A 371 61.00 11.33 0.19
N GLU A 372 60.70 11.21 -1.08
CA GLU A 372 59.35 11.31 -1.63
C GLU A 372 58.51 10.04 -1.37
N VAL A 373 59.14 8.86 -1.49
CA VAL A 373 58.55 7.57 -1.18
C VAL A 373 58.10 7.47 0.29
N LYS A 374 58.84 8.09 1.21
CA LYS A 374 58.46 8.05 2.65
C LYS A 374 57.23 8.95 2.96
N SER A 375 57.07 10.03 2.22
CA SER A 375 55.90 10.92 2.34
C SER A 375 54.66 10.30 1.74
N GLN A 376 54.79 9.68 0.55
CA GLN A 376 53.66 9.02 -0.14
C GLN A 376 53.14 7.78 0.61
N ASN A 377 54.04 6.99 1.22
CA ASN A 377 53.65 5.86 2.05
C ASN A 377 52.87 6.27 3.32
N ARG A 378 53.18 7.44 3.89
CA ARG A 378 52.39 7.98 5.02
C ARG A 378 50.97 8.37 4.60
N GLN A 379 50.82 8.99 3.44
CA GLN A 379 49.52 9.39 2.93
C GLN A 379 48.63 8.16 2.56
N LEU A 380 49.27 7.13 1.96
CA LEU A 380 48.59 5.87 1.61
C LEU A 380 48.11 5.09 2.83
N THR A 381 48.92 5.10 3.92
CA THR A 381 48.57 4.46 5.18
C THR A 381 47.40 5.18 5.87
N GLU A 382 47.38 6.51 5.81
CA GLU A 382 46.27 7.31 6.36
C GLU A 382 44.98 7.13 5.54
N LEU A 383 45.12 7.11 4.19
CA LEU A 383 43.96 6.89 3.30
C LEU A 383 43.38 5.48 3.45
N ASN A 384 44.24 4.45 3.60
CA ASN A 384 43.81 3.07 3.86
C ASN A 384 43.11 2.93 5.22
N LYS A 385 43.56 3.62 6.26
CA LYS A 385 42.86 3.65 7.55
C LYS A 385 41.45 4.23 7.42
N ARG A 386 41.29 5.32 6.66
CA ARG A 386 39.97 5.93 6.40
C ARG A 386 39.10 5.02 5.54
N LEU A 387 39.68 4.36 4.53
CA LEU A 387 38.96 3.42 3.65
C LEU A 387 38.46 2.17 4.41
N ILE A 388 39.31 1.61 5.27
CA ILE A 388 38.96 0.46 6.13
C ILE A 388 37.84 0.84 7.11
N ALA A 389 37.93 2.02 7.71
CA ALA A 389 36.88 2.52 8.60
C ALA A 389 35.55 2.71 7.88
N THR A 390 35.58 3.22 6.64
CA THR A 390 34.38 3.43 5.82
C THR A 390 33.79 2.11 5.35
N ASN A 391 34.61 1.14 4.92
CA ASN A 391 34.14 -0.18 4.51
C ASN A 391 33.56 -0.98 5.69
N HIS A 392 34.17 -0.91 6.87
CA HIS A 392 33.64 -1.58 8.05
C HIS A 392 32.25 -1.04 8.46
N ARG A 393 32.03 0.26 8.37
CA ARG A 393 30.70 0.85 8.58
C ARG A 393 29.70 0.34 7.55
N ARG A 394 30.09 0.27 6.26
CA ARG A 394 29.23 -0.22 5.18
C ARG A 394 28.85 -1.70 5.36
N GLU A 395 29.78 -2.53 5.80
CA GLU A 395 29.51 -3.95 6.10
C GLU A 395 28.54 -4.11 7.28
N THR A 396 28.62 -3.25 8.28
CA THR A 396 27.70 -3.27 9.42
C THR A 396 26.28 -2.91 8.98
N TYR A 397 26.12 -1.90 8.12
CA TYR A 397 24.82 -1.54 7.54
C TYR A 397 24.22 -2.69 6.72
N MET A 398 25.06 -3.34 5.90
CA MET A 398 24.62 -4.45 5.05
C MET A 398 24.21 -5.68 5.88
N ARG A 399 24.97 -6.02 6.90
CA ARG A 399 24.65 -7.13 7.83
C ARG A 399 23.31 -6.89 8.52
N LEU A 400 23.09 -5.67 9.00
CA LEU A 400 21.83 -5.27 9.63
C LEU A 400 20.65 -5.40 8.68
N PHE A 401 20.78 -4.90 7.47
CA PHE A 401 19.75 -5.01 6.43
C PHE A 401 19.42 -6.47 6.11
N MET A 402 20.46 -7.31 5.99
CA MET A 402 20.30 -8.75 5.71
C MET A 402 19.64 -9.49 6.88
N ASP A 403 19.98 -9.17 8.10
CA ASP A 403 19.39 -9.78 9.31
C ASP A 403 17.89 -9.43 9.43
N ILE A 404 17.53 -8.18 9.19
CA ILE A 404 16.13 -7.74 9.20
C ILE A 404 15.35 -8.44 8.07
N SER A 405 15.89 -8.45 6.86
CA SER A 405 15.26 -9.08 5.69
C SER A 405 15.10 -10.59 5.88
N ALA A 406 16.11 -11.28 6.39
CA ALA A 406 16.09 -12.73 6.64
C ALA A 406 15.03 -13.13 7.67
N VAL A 407 14.79 -12.28 8.66
CA VAL A 407 13.74 -12.53 9.65
C VAL A 407 12.35 -12.39 9.04
N TYR A 408 12.13 -11.34 8.25
CA TYR A 408 10.86 -11.15 7.55
C TYR A 408 10.54 -12.33 6.62
N ILE A 409 11.52 -12.76 5.83
CA ILE A 409 11.36 -13.92 4.94
C ILE A 409 11.03 -15.19 5.73
N ARG A 410 11.74 -15.44 6.83
CA ARG A 410 11.50 -16.61 7.68
C ARG A 410 10.08 -16.62 8.23
N LYS A 411 9.61 -15.48 8.72
CA LYS A 411 8.25 -15.31 9.22
C LYS A 411 7.19 -15.54 8.15
N LEU A 412 7.40 -15.00 6.95
CA LEU A 412 6.50 -15.25 5.83
C LEU A 412 6.44 -16.74 5.45
N ILE A 413 7.57 -17.45 5.52
CA ILE A 413 7.62 -18.90 5.32
C ILE A 413 6.87 -19.63 6.45
N GLU A 414 6.99 -19.19 7.70
CA GLU A 414 6.27 -19.75 8.84
C GLU A 414 4.77 -19.54 8.70
N TYR A 415 4.33 -18.35 8.30
CA TYR A 415 2.91 -18.07 8.02
C TYR A 415 2.37 -18.97 6.92
N ARG A 416 3.10 -19.11 5.80
CA ARG A 416 2.72 -20.04 4.73
C ARG A 416 2.58 -21.47 5.25
N LYS A 417 3.54 -21.93 6.06
CA LYS A 417 3.48 -23.28 6.67
C LYS A 417 2.30 -23.42 7.63
N LEU A 418 2.03 -22.40 8.45
CA LEU A 418 0.89 -22.38 9.36
C LEU A 418 -0.43 -22.49 8.58
N VAL A 419 -0.61 -21.64 7.58
CA VAL A 419 -1.80 -21.61 6.72
C VAL A 419 -1.96 -22.95 6.01
N SER A 420 -0.91 -23.45 5.35
CA SER A 420 -0.96 -24.73 4.64
C SER A 420 -1.26 -25.92 5.56
N ARG A 421 -0.66 -25.94 6.75
CA ARG A 421 -0.90 -27.00 7.75
C ARG A 421 -2.33 -26.97 8.28
N LYS A 422 -2.86 -25.79 8.59
CA LYS A 422 -4.22 -25.62 9.10
C LYS A 422 -5.27 -25.95 8.03
N ILE A 423 -5.02 -25.60 6.77
CA ILE A 423 -5.88 -25.94 5.64
C ILE A 423 -5.86 -27.45 5.41
N LYS A 424 -4.68 -28.09 5.37
CA LYS A 424 -4.56 -29.55 5.20
C LYS A 424 -5.19 -30.34 6.35
N ALA A 425 -5.22 -29.77 7.55
CA ALA A 425 -5.86 -30.34 8.73
C ALA A 425 -7.39 -30.08 8.78
N ASN A 426 -7.96 -29.45 7.77
CA ASN A 426 -9.39 -29.07 7.69
C ASN A 426 -9.84 -28.16 8.85
N GLN A 427 -8.89 -27.36 9.40
CA GLN A 427 -9.08 -26.44 10.53
C GLN A 427 -9.25 -24.98 10.06
N ALA A 428 -10.06 -24.76 9.03
CA ALA A 428 -10.25 -23.43 8.43
C ALA A 428 -10.83 -22.42 9.43
N ALA A 429 -11.76 -22.84 10.28
CA ALA A 429 -12.34 -21.98 11.31
C ALA A 429 -11.32 -21.54 12.37
N ASP A 430 -10.41 -22.44 12.75
CA ASP A 430 -9.34 -22.13 13.71
C ASP A 430 -8.23 -21.27 13.06
N LEU A 431 -7.94 -21.50 11.79
CA LEU A 431 -7.07 -20.63 11.01
C LEU A 431 -7.65 -19.21 10.94
N LEU A 432 -8.93 -19.08 10.65
CA LEU A 432 -9.67 -17.82 10.64
C LEU A 432 -9.58 -17.09 11.98
N LYS A 433 -9.79 -17.81 13.07
CA LYS A 433 -9.66 -17.27 14.43
C LYS A 433 -8.24 -16.80 14.74
N THR A 434 -7.24 -17.53 14.25
CA THR A 434 -5.83 -17.21 14.44
C THR A 434 -5.43 -15.99 13.61
N ILE A 435 -5.84 -15.91 12.34
CA ILE A 435 -5.49 -14.81 11.43
C ILE A 435 -6.25 -13.52 11.81
N ASN A 436 -7.50 -13.64 12.26
CA ASN A 436 -8.30 -12.51 12.73
C ASN A 436 -7.95 -12.06 14.15
N SER A 437 -7.09 -12.79 14.84
CA SER A 437 -6.65 -12.36 16.16
C SER A 437 -5.68 -11.19 16.02
N TYR A 438 -6.01 -10.08 16.67
CA TYR A 438 -5.11 -8.91 16.81
C TYR A 438 -3.72 -9.30 17.33
N LYS A 439 -3.64 -10.43 18.03
CA LYS A 439 -2.44 -10.95 18.67
C LYS A 439 -1.30 -11.23 17.68
N LEU A 440 -1.65 -11.66 16.46
CA LEU A 440 -0.64 -11.99 15.44
C LEU A 440 0.07 -10.73 14.90
N ALA A 441 -0.71 -9.67 14.62
CA ALA A 441 -0.16 -8.39 14.16
C ALA A 441 0.63 -7.68 15.27
N GLU A 442 0.20 -7.82 16.51
CA GLU A 442 0.85 -7.25 17.69
C GLU A 442 2.18 -7.95 18.01
N GLU A 443 2.24 -9.27 17.88
CA GLU A 443 3.47 -10.06 18.00
C GLU A 443 4.48 -9.73 16.89
N GLU A 444 4.00 -9.48 15.67
CA GLU A 444 4.82 -9.05 14.53
C GLU A 444 5.42 -7.66 14.77
N ALA A 445 4.57 -6.70 15.14
CA ALA A 445 4.99 -5.35 15.46
C ALA A 445 6.02 -5.34 16.59
N THR A 446 5.77 -6.09 17.68
CA THR A 446 6.66 -6.19 18.82
C THR A 446 8.03 -6.79 18.44
N THR A 447 8.02 -7.81 17.58
CA THR A 447 9.27 -8.42 17.10
C THR A 447 10.06 -7.46 16.22
N PHE A 448 9.38 -6.71 15.35
CA PHE A 448 10.01 -5.67 14.54
C PHE A 448 10.61 -4.58 15.44
N TYR A 449 9.84 -4.07 16.38
CA TYR A 449 10.28 -3.01 17.27
C TYR A 449 11.53 -3.42 18.07
N THR A 450 11.53 -4.61 18.67
CA THR A 450 12.66 -5.09 19.47
C THR A 450 13.96 -5.15 18.66
N ARG A 451 13.89 -5.56 17.40
CA ARG A 451 15.05 -5.66 16.52
C ARG A 451 15.50 -4.32 15.98
N PHE A 452 14.54 -3.52 15.53
CA PHE A 452 14.78 -2.16 15.07
C PHE A 452 15.44 -1.32 16.16
N ASP A 453 14.86 -1.33 17.35
CA ASP A 453 15.35 -0.56 18.49
C ASP A 453 16.78 -0.93 18.86
N ARG A 454 17.04 -2.25 19.00
CA ARG A 454 18.38 -2.74 19.31
C ARG A 454 19.40 -2.29 18.27
N ALA A 455 19.07 -2.50 17.00
CA ALA A 455 19.94 -2.17 15.89
C ALA A 455 20.17 -0.66 15.76
N PHE A 456 19.12 0.12 15.96
CA PHE A 456 19.20 1.56 15.87
C PHE A 456 20.01 2.16 17.05
N ILE A 457 19.78 1.67 18.27
CA ILE A 457 20.53 2.13 19.46
C ILE A 457 21.99 1.72 19.37
N GLU A 458 22.29 0.52 18.84
CA GLU A 458 23.67 0.09 18.59
C GLU A 458 24.37 1.01 17.58
N LEU A 459 23.64 1.49 16.55
CA LEU A 459 24.16 2.44 15.56
C LEU A 459 24.24 3.88 16.09
N TYR A 460 23.30 4.27 16.95
CA TYR A 460 23.14 5.62 17.48
C TYR A 460 22.92 5.62 19.00
N PRO A 461 23.95 5.25 19.82
CA PRO A 461 23.79 5.06 21.26
C PRO A 461 23.31 6.32 22.02
N GLY A 462 23.61 7.51 21.49
CA GLY A 462 23.22 8.80 22.08
C GLY A 462 21.93 9.39 21.53
N PHE A 463 21.24 8.71 20.60
CA PHE A 463 20.12 9.29 19.88
C PHE A 463 18.99 9.82 20.77
N VAL A 464 18.61 9.04 21.80
CA VAL A 464 17.49 9.44 22.69
C VAL A 464 17.86 10.66 23.54
N ASP A 465 19.12 10.75 23.97
CA ASP A 465 19.62 11.90 24.73
C ASP A 465 19.66 13.15 23.85
N GLU A 466 20.17 13.03 22.62
CA GLU A 466 20.17 14.11 21.65
C GLU A 466 18.76 14.52 21.22
N LEU A 467 17.85 13.57 20.99
CA LEU A 467 16.45 13.85 20.71
C LEU A 467 15.79 14.63 21.87
N ASN A 468 16.06 14.19 23.09
CA ASN A 468 15.57 14.87 24.29
C ASN A 468 16.18 16.29 24.47
N SER A 469 17.33 16.58 23.90
CA SER A 469 17.89 17.93 23.90
C SER A 469 17.11 18.91 23.01
N LEU A 470 16.35 18.40 22.05
CA LEU A 470 15.45 19.19 21.19
C LEU A 470 14.07 19.43 21.80
N LEU A 471 13.76 18.81 22.93
CA LEU A 471 12.44 18.87 23.58
C LEU A 471 12.47 19.75 24.84
N LEU A 472 11.32 20.31 25.18
CA LEU A 472 11.13 21.07 26.41
C LEU A 472 11.46 20.18 27.63
N PRO A 473 12.07 20.73 28.70
CA PRO A 473 12.53 19.96 29.85
C PRO A 473 11.48 19.07 30.50
N GLU A 474 10.22 19.54 30.54
CA GLU A 474 9.05 18.84 31.08
C GLU A 474 8.46 17.79 30.14
N SER A 475 8.93 17.75 28.92
CA SER A 475 8.38 16.91 27.83
C SER A 475 9.34 15.85 27.34
N LYS A 476 10.43 15.60 28.08
CA LYS A 476 11.45 14.60 27.71
C LYS A 476 10.86 13.20 27.67
N ILE A 477 11.32 12.40 26.72
CA ILE A 477 10.93 11.01 26.54
C ILE A 477 11.79 10.14 27.46
N ALA A 478 11.13 9.39 28.35
CA ALA A 478 11.80 8.36 29.13
C ALA A 478 11.98 7.09 28.30
N GLN A 479 13.20 6.59 28.23
CA GLN A 479 13.47 5.34 27.54
C GLN A 479 13.00 4.15 28.40
N PRO A 480 12.14 3.24 27.88
CA PRO A 480 11.58 2.13 28.65
C PRO A 480 12.63 1.14 29.17
N SER A 481 13.69 0.93 28.42
CA SER A 481 14.88 0.16 28.78
C SER A 481 16.07 0.56 27.89
N PRO A 482 17.32 0.20 28.24
CA PRO A 482 18.51 0.60 27.48
C PRO A 482 18.52 0.22 25.99
N ASN A 483 17.72 -0.78 25.59
CA ASN A 483 17.64 -1.28 24.22
C ASN A 483 16.23 -1.16 23.62
N CYS A 484 15.40 -0.25 24.12
CA CYS A 484 14.02 -0.11 23.66
C CYS A 484 13.68 1.37 23.46
N LEU A 485 13.13 1.69 22.29
CA LEU A 485 12.63 3.02 21.97
C LEU A 485 11.13 3.11 22.26
N THR A 486 10.64 4.30 22.59
CA THR A 486 9.21 4.58 22.60
C THR A 486 8.70 4.68 21.16
N THR A 487 7.38 4.67 20.98
CA THR A 487 6.78 4.86 19.63
C THR A 487 7.22 6.19 19.02
N GLU A 488 7.24 7.25 19.81
CA GLU A 488 7.72 8.56 19.40
C GLU A 488 9.18 8.49 18.94
N SER A 489 10.04 7.92 19.76
CA SER A 489 11.47 7.80 19.44
C SER A 489 11.70 6.95 18.18
N ARG A 490 10.90 5.89 17.92
CA ARG A 490 10.98 5.09 16.69
C ARG A 490 10.60 5.87 15.45
N ILE A 491 9.57 6.71 15.53
CA ILE A 491 9.18 7.58 14.41
C ILE A 491 10.34 8.47 14.02
N TYR A 492 10.98 9.11 15.00
CA TYR A 492 12.10 10.00 14.74
C TYR A 492 13.41 9.25 14.41
N ALA A 493 13.57 8.04 14.89
CA ALA A 493 14.63 7.14 14.46
C ALA A 493 14.51 6.77 12.97
N LEU A 494 13.30 6.48 12.50
CA LEU A 494 13.04 6.25 11.08
C LEU A 494 13.28 7.52 10.25
N MET A 495 12.84 8.69 10.73
CA MET A 495 13.12 9.97 10.09
C MET A 495 14.63 10.24 10.00
N ARG A 496 15.38 9.94 11.07
CA ARG A 496 16.84 10.03 11.08
C ARG A 496 17.50 9.09 10.06
N LEU A 497 16.88 7.94 9.76
CA LEU A 497 17.30 7.02 8.72
C LEU A 497 16.85 7.44 7.31
N GLY A 498 16.16 8.56 7.17
CA GLY A 498 15.70 9.12 5.90
C GLY A 498 14.28 8.70 5.49
N VAL A 499 13.58 7.93 6.33
CA VAL A 499 12.17 7.59 6.10
C VAL A 499 11.31 8.72 6.66
N THR A 500 11.02 9.72 5.85
CA THR A 500 10.29 10.92 6.28
C THR A 500 8.79 10.87 5.98
N ASP A 501 8.40 10.04 5.01
CA ASP A 501 7.00 9.89 4.65
C ASP A 501 6.19 9.21 5.75
N SER A 502 5.09 9.85 6.13
CA SER A 502 4.24 9.36 7.22
C SER A 502 3.50 8.06 6.88
N GLN A 503 3.29 7.78 5.59
CA GLN A 503 2.67 6.55 5.12
C GLN A 503 3.66 5.37 5.21
N GLU A 504 4.90 5.60 4.82
CA GLU A 504 5.98 4.61 4.99
C GLU A 504 6.23 4.31 6.47
N ILE A 505 6.30 5.35 7.31
CA ILE A 505 6.46 5.20 8.77
C ILE A 505 5.29 4.41 9.36
N ALA A 506 4.05 4.72 8.94
CA ALA A 506 2.85 4.01 9.39
C ALA A 506 2.90 2.52 9.03
N THR A 507 3.33 2.22 7.80
CA THR A 507 3.51 0.84 7.32
C THR A 507 4.55 0.10 8.14
N LEU A 508 5.72 0.71 8.36
CA LEU A 508 6.82 0.10 9.12
C LEU A 508 6.48 -0.10 10.60
N LEU A 509 5.70 0.79 11.18
CA LEU A 509 5.32 0.74 12.58
C LEU A 509 3.93 0.12 12.82
N PHE A 510 3.30 -0.46 11.80
CA PHE A 510 1.98 -1.11 11.90
C PHE A 510 0.89 -0.20 12.49
N TYR A 511 0.97 1.11 12.23
CA TYR A 511 -0.01 2.10 12.64
C TYR A 511 -0.80 2.65 11.45
N SER A 512 -1.92 3.33 11.72
CA SER A 512 -2.57 4.15 10.71
C SER A 512 -1.74 5.39 10.42
N THR A 513 -1.79 5.89 9.19
CA THR A 513 -1.09 7.13 8.82
C THR A 513 -1.55 8.30 9.70
N GLN A 514 -2.85 8.31 10.06
CA GLN A 514 -3.39 9.30 10.98
C GLN A 514 -2.73 9.23 12.36
N THR A 515 -2.45 8.04 12.86
CA THR A 515 -1.75 7.84 14.14
C THR A 515 -0.34 8.44 14.09
N ILE A 516 0.38 8.22 12.99
CA ILE A 516 1.72 8.82 12.82
C ILE A 516 1.67 10.34 12.77
N TYR A 517 0.70 10.90 12.05
CA TYR A 517 0.50 12.35 12.04
C TYR A 517 0.23 12.92 13.44
N ASN A 518 -0.57 12.22 14.23
CA ASN A 518 -0.87 12.65 15.61
C ASN A 518 0.40 12.64 16.48
N TYR A 519 1.23 11.60 16.39
CA TYR A 519 2.51 11.53 17.10
C TYR A 519 3.47 12.63 16.65
N LYS A 520 3.64 12.82 15.35
CA LYS A 520 4.51 13.90 14.82
C LYS A 520 4.04 15.27 15.28
N SER A 521 2.74 15.55 15.23
CA SER A 521 2.15 16.81 15.68
C SER A 521 2.35 17.02 17.18
N ALA A 522 2.11 15.98 17.98
CA ALA A 522 2.31 16.04 19.43
C ALA A 522 3.78 16.30 19.79
N MET A 523 4.72 15.67 19.10
CA MET A 523 6.14 15.84 19.35
C MET A 523 6.64 17.23 18.92
N ARG A 524 6.19 17.73 17.76
CA ARG A 524 6.49 19.11 17.35
C ARG A 524 5.96 20.14 18.36
N ALA A 525 4.81 19.88 18.96
CA ALA A 525 4.27 20.76 20.00
C ALA A 525 5.17 20.82 21.25
N ARG A 526 5.94 19.76 21.51
CA ARG A 526 6.89 19.64 22.64
C ARG A 526 8.30 20.10 22.30
N ALA A 527 8.60 20.42 21.03
CA ALA A 527 9.92 20.85 20.60
C ALA A 527 10.24 22.26 21.07
N ILE A 528 11.51 22.51 21.38
CA ILE A 528 12.04 23.84 21.72
C ILE A 528 11.88 24.77 20.53
N ASN A 529 12.23 24.29 19.32
CA ASN A 529 12.01 25.01 18.08
C ASN A 529 11.13 24.15 17.15
N ARG A 530 9.90 24.57 16.96
CA ARG A 530 8.90 23.83 16.18
C ARG A 530 9.16 23.85 14.68
N ASP A 531 9.79 24.92 14.18
CA ASP A 531 9.95 25.15 12.74
C ASP A 531 11.12 24.34 12.17
N THR A 532 12.18 24.14 12.96
CA THR A 532 13.40 23.42 12.53
C THR A 532 13.46 21.99 13.05
N PHE A 533 12.50 21.56 13.87
CA PHE A 533 12.55 20.28 14.59
C PHE A 533 12.84 19.07 13.69
N ASP A 534 12.16 18.96 12.55
CA ASP A 534 12.36 17.84 11.62
C ASP A 534 13.74 17.90 10.93
N ASP A 535 14.25 19.11 10.65
CA ASP A 535 15.58 19.30 10.07
C ASP A 535 16.68 19.00 11.09
N ASP A 536 16.45 19.36 12.36
CA ASP A 536 17.36 19.10 13.46
C ASP A 536 17.48 17.60 13.74
N ILE A 537 16.38 16.84 13.60
CA ILE A 537 16.39 15.37 13.67
C ILE A 537 17.37 14.75 12.68
N ASN A 538 17.41 15.25 11.45
CA ASN A 538 18.33 14.74 10.42
C ASN A 538 19.79 15.00 10.76
N ARG A 539 20.06 15.92 11.66
CA ARG A 539 21.40 16.28 12.12
C ARG A 539 21.86 15.56 13.39
N LEU A 540 20.93 14.86 14.09
CA LEU A 540 21.26 14.11 15.30
C LEU A 540 22.29 13.02 15.01
N CYS A 541 23.19 12.77 15.95
CA CYS A 541 24.23 11.75 15.84
C CYS A 541 25.07 11.85 14.55
N HIS A 542 25.26 13.04 14.03
CA HIS A 542 26.30 13.26 13.04
C HIS A 542 27.67 13.14 13.73
N VAL A 543 28.30 11.99 13.53
CA VAL A 543 29.73 11.87 13.82
C VAL A 543 30.44 12.63 12.71
N GLY A 544 30.98 13.84 13.04
CA GLY A 544 31.78 14.67 12.19
C GLY A 544 33.03 13.94 11.63
#